data_72150742f836cc1dd08846761385fe16
#
_entry.id   72150742f836cc1dd08846761385fe16
#
_cell.length_a   1.000
_cell.length_b   1.000
_cell.length_c   1.000
_cell.angle_alpha   90.00
_cell.angle_beta   90.00
_cell.angle_gamma   90.00
#
_symmetry.space_group_name_H-M   'P 1'
#
loop_
_entity.id
_entity.type
_entity.pdbx_description
1 polymer ?
#
loop_
_entity_poly.entity_id
_entity_poly.type
_entity_poly.pdbx_seq_one_letter_code
_entity_poly.pdbx_strand_id
1 'polypeptide(L)'
;MCIRDSTMAASACPFCGNPIVLTGQFAGALRPDLIIPFKLDKKAAKAKLQEHLKGKTLLPRVFRSQNHIDEIKGVYVPFWLFDSDADAQLRFTATRTRFWSDDDYDYTETSYYSVRRDGVLGFDAVPVDGSSKMEDDLMESIEPFTMSDAVPFKTAYLAGYVADKYDVDAKKSIERANERIRQSTEDAFTQTVTGYDSVKMENSSIQLHGGKAKYALFPVWLLSTSWRGENYLFAMNGQTGKLVGNLPVSTKRVIGLFAAIAAPLIAISVTALLLLAR
;
A
#
# COMPACT_ATOMS: atom_id res chain seq x y z
N MET A 1 -15.88 16.79 24.21
CA MET A 1 -14.93 16.08 25.12
C MET A 1 -14.11 15.15 24.23
N CYS A 2 -12.92 15.57 23.76
CA CYS A 2 -12.07 14.70 22.96
C CYS A 2 -11.56 13.58 23.85
N ILE A 3 -12.05 12.38 23.62
CA ILE A 3 -11.53 11.17 24.24
C ILE A 3 -10.09 11.06 23.75
N ARG A 4 -9.12 11.28 24.65
CA ARG A 4 -7.71 10.96 24.37
C ARG A 4 -7.64 9.46 24.16
N ASP A 5 -7.39 9.08 22.93
CA ASP A 5 -7.18 7.68 22.59
C ASP A 5 -5.99 7.14 23.40
N SER A 6 -6.20 6.05 24.12
CA SER A 6 -5.20 5.45 25.04
C SER A 6 -3.94 4.95 24.32
N THR A 7 -3.99 4.84 22.98
CA THR A 7 -2.87 4.39 22.14
C THR A 7 -1.99 5.54 21.61
N MET A 8 -2.40 6.81 21.76
CA MET A 8 -1.57 7.97 21.41
C MET A 8 -0.40 8.14 22.36
N ALA A 9 0.82 8.15 21.84
CA ALA A 9 2.05 8.38 22.59
C ALA A 9 2.71 9.75 22.34
N ALA A 10 2.41 10.38 21.22
CA ALA A 10 2.75 11.77 20.94
C ALA A 10 1.56 12.46 20.27
N SER A 11 1.28 13.73 20.63
CA SER A 11 0.15 14.52 20.14
C SER A 11 0.53 15.99 20.07
N ALA A 12 -0.35 16.82 19.50
CA ALA A 12 -0.18 18.27 19.52
C ALA A 12 -0.94 18.87 20.73
N CYS A 13 -0.34 19.90 21.32
CA CYS A 13 -1.00 20.70 22.37
C CYS A 13 -2.27 21.35 21.79
N PRO A 14 -3.44 21.20 22.42
CA PRO A 14 -4.69 21.77 21.91
C PRO A 14 -4.71 23.31 21.96
N PHE A 15 -3.81 23.95 22.72
CA PHE A 15 -3.76 25.40 22.91
C PHE A 15 -2.74 26.11 22.00
N CYS A 16 -1.57 25.49 21.77
CA CYS A 16 -0.49 26.14 21.00
C CYS A 16 -0.06 25.34 19.77
N GLY A 17 -0.64 24.14 19.54
CA GLY A 17 -0.27 23.27 18.42
C GLY A 17 1.12 22.61 18.54
N ASN A 18 1.89 22.90 19.59
CA ASN A 18 3.21 22.32 19.78
C ASN A 18 3.12 20.81 20.05
N PRO A 19 4.04 20.02 19.47
CA PRO A 19 4.06 18.58 19.68
C PRO A 19 4.41 18.25 21.14
N ILE A 20 3.63 17.38 21.75
CA ILE A 20 3.84 16.87 23.11
C ILE A 20 4.12 15.38 23.00
N VAL A 21 5.29 14.97 23.46
CA VAL A 21 5.61 13.55 23.67
C VAL A 21 5.21 13.16 25.08
N LEU A 22 4.33 12.20 25.21
CA LEU A 22 3.90 11.66 26.52
C LEU A 22 4.98 10.68 27.03
N THR A 23 5.92 11.20 27.81
CA THR A 23 7.16 10.52 28.21
C THR A 23 6.99 9.17 28.93
N GLY A 24 5.85 8.82 29.45
CA GLY A 24 5.58 7.49 30.04
C GLY A 24 5.00 6.45 29.09
N GLN A 25 4.66 6.85 27.88
CA GLN A 25 3.90 6.00 26.95
C GLN A 25 4.77 5.03 26.13
N PHE A 26 6.08 5.33 25.99
CA PHE A 26 7.07 4.45 25.35
C PHE A 26 8.05 3.90 26.39
N ALA A 27 7.54 3.21 27.43
CA ALA A 27 8.33 2.57 28.47
C ALA A 27 8.10 1.06 28.49
N GLY A 28 9.11 0.30 28.91
CA GLY A 28 9.02 -1.17 29.00
C GLY A 28 8.73 -1.82 27.65
N ALA A 29 7.78 -2.72 27.61
CA ALA A 29 7.38 -3.46 26.39
C ALA A 29 6.80 -2.58 25.26
N LEU A 30 6.36 -1.36 25.57
CA LEU A 30 5.82 -0.41 24.59
C LEU A 30 6.91 0.46 23.95
N ARG A 31 8.18 0.29 24.30
CA ARG A 31 9.29 1.03 23.73
C ARG A 31 9.68 0.39 22.40
N PRO A 32 9.66 1.15 21.28
CA PRO A 32 10.17 0.65 20.02
C PRO A 32 11.66 0.32 20.07
N ASP A 33 12.06 -0.71 19.33
CA ASP A 33 13.47 -1.03 19.09
C ASP A 33 14.07 -0.07 18.08
N LEU A 34 13.31 0.20 17.01
CA LEU A 34 13.74 0.95 15.84
C LEU A 34 12.74 2.08 15.49
N ILE A 35 13.24 3.05 14.76
CA ILE A 35 12.44 4.08 14.13
C ILE A 35 13.03 4.43 12.76
N ILE A 36 12.19 4.62 11.78
CA ILE A 36 12.59 5.18 10.48
C ILE A 36 12.27 6.68 10.49
N PRO A 37 13.26 7.58 10.44
CA PRO A 37 13.00 9.01 10.42
C PRO A 37 12.26 9.46 9.16
N PHE A 38 11.41 10.50 9.28
CA PHE A 38 10.84 11.18 8.12
C PHE A 38 11.96 11.75 7.23
N LYS A 39 11.94 11.47 5.92
CA LYS A 39 12.79 12.11 4.90
C LYS A 39 12.04 13.24 4.20
N LEU A 40 10.74 13.13 4.08
CA LEU A 40 9.88 14.16 3.49
C LEU A 40 9.29 15.03 4.59
N ASP A 41 9.54 16.32 4.49
CA ASP A 41 8.90 17.32 5.34
C ASP A 41 7.43 17.55 4.93
N LYS A 42 6.69 18.30 5.75
CA LYS A 42 5.28 18.62 5.50
C LYS A 42 5.07 19.35 4.16
N LYS A 43 6.02 20.20 3.75
CA LYS A 43 5.93 20.96 2.49
C LYS A 43 6.06 20.04 1.28
N ALA A 44 7.03 19.14 1.30
CA ALA A 44 7.21 18.12 0.25
C ALA A 44 6.03 17.14 0.18
N ALA A 45 5.50 16.71 1.33
CA ALA A 45 4.33 15.84 1.38
C ALA A 45 3.09 16.51 0.75
N LYS A 46 2.84 17.80 1.07
CA LYS A 46 1.76 18.57 0.43
C LYS A 46 1.95 18.70 -1.08
N ALA A 47 3.17 18.97 -1.54
CA ALA A 47 3.46 19.09 -2.98
C ALA A 47 3.17 17.76 -3.73
N LYS A 48 3.62 16.63 -3.19
CA LYS A 48 3.34 15.30 -3.74
C LYS A 48 1.84 14.99 -3.76
N LEU A 49 1.10 15.33 -2.70
CA LEU A 49 -0.35 15.17 -2.67
C LEU A 49 -1.03 16.02 -3.74
N GLN A 50 -0.64 17.29 -3.89
CA GLN A 50 -1.17 18.17 -4.93
C GLN A 50 -0.89 17.62 -6.35
N GLU A 51 0.32 17.14 -6.58
CA GLU A 51 0.70 16.49 -7.84
C GLU A 51 -0.16 15.25 -8.12
N HIS A 52 -0.36 14.39 -7.14
CA HIS A 52 -1.22 13.20 -7.27
C HIS A 52 -2.67 13.56 -7.60
N LEU A 53 -3.19 14.66 -7.05
CA LEU A 53 -4.55 15.13 -7.31
C LEU A 53 -4.69 15.93 -8.62
N LYS A 54 -3.56 16.33 -9.24
CA LYS A 54 -3.55 17.06 -10.51
C LYS A 54 -4.09 16.19 -11.64
N GLY A 55 -4.88 16.77 -12.53
CA GLY A 55 -5.43 16.06 -13.69
C GLY A 55 -6.65 15.17 -13.40
N LYS A 56 -6.98 14.89 -12.13
CA LYS A 56 -8.15 14.06 -11.78
C LYS A 56 -9.46 14.86 -11.88
N THR A 57 -9.94 15.12 -13.09
CA THR A 57 -11.08 16.01 -13.38
C THR A 57 -12.38 15.61 -12.70
N LEU A 58 -12.61 14.33 -12.45
CA LEU A 58 -13.82 13.79 -11.81
C LEU A 58 -13.81 13.88 -10.29
N LEU A 59 -12.68 14.26 -9.68
CA LEU A 59 -12.53 14.40 -8.23
C LEU A 59 -13.33 15.60 -7.69
N PRO A 60 -14.09 15.48 -6.59
CA PRO A 60 -14.78 16.61 -5.97
C PRO A 60 -13.81 17.75 -5.57
N ARG A 61 -14.31 19.01 -5.60
CA ARG A 61 -13.44 20.18 -5.34
C ARG A 61 -12.84 20.20 -3.95
N VAL A 62 -13.54 19.66 -2.94
CA VAL A 62 -13.07 19.63 -1.54
C VAL A 62 -11.70 18.99 -1.40
N PHE A 63 -11.42 17.92 -2.14
CA PHE A 63 -10.14 17.20 -2.10
C PHE A 63 -8.95 18.00 -2.66
N ARG A 64 -9.20 19.10 -3.37
CA ARG A 64 -8.17 19.97 -3.96
C ARG A 64 -8.06 21.30 -3.23
N SER A 65 -8.89 21.57 -2.23
CA SER A 65 -8.83 22.83 -1.50
C SER A 65 -7.55 22.90 -0.68
N GLN A 66 -6.90 24.08 -0.67
CA GLN A 66 -5.65 24.27 0.06
C GLN A 66 -5.82 24.04 1.57
N ASN A 67 -6.91 24.53 2.15
CA ASN A 67 -7.20 24.34 3.57
C ASN A 67 -7.25 22.86 3.95
N HIS A 68 -7.81 22.03 3.09
CA HIS A 68 -7.90 20.60 3.32
C HIS A 68 -6.54 19.91 3.21
N ILE A 69 -5.73 20.24 2.18
CA ILE A 69 -4.37 19.72 2.00
C ILE A 69 -3.48 20.10 3.19
N ASP A 70 -3.74 21.24 3.82
CA ASP A 70 -3.00 21.72 4.98
C ASP A 70 -3.22 20.89 6.26
N GLU A 71 -4.30 20.09 6.29
CA GLU A 71 -4.62 19.18 7.40
C GLU A 71 -3.76 17.90 7.42
N ILE A 72 -2.91 17.68 6.41
CA ILE A 72 -2.02 16.51 6.38
C ILE A 72 -1.16 16.44 7.65
N LYS A 73 -1.12 15.26 8.29
CA LYS A 73 -0.43 15.00 9.55
C LYS A 73 0.64 13.94 9.34
N GLY A 74 1.83 14.18 9.88
CA GLY A 74 2.87 13.16 9.99
C GLY A 74 2.63 12.32 11.24
N VAL A 75 2.54 11.02 11.05
CA VAL A 75 2.25 10.06 12.11
C VAL A 75 3.31 8.96 12.07
N TYR A 76 3.88 8.64 13.20
CA TYR A 76 4.64 7.42 13.39
C TYR A 76 3.69 6.28 13.71
N VAL A 77 3.59 5.34 12.77
CA VAL A 77 2.71 4.16 12.87
C VAL A 77 3.53 2.98 13.42
N PRO A 78 2.98 2.20 14.37
CA PRO A 78 3.65 1.01 14.90
C PRO A 78 3.67 -0.12 13.88
N PHE A 79 4.83 -0.76 13.73
CA PHE A 79 5.01 -1.94 12.90
C PHE A 79 5.77 -3.03 13.65
N TRP A 80 5.40 -4.26 13.39
CA TRP A 80 6.18 -5.44 13.74
C TRP A 80 7.03 -5.84 12.53
N LEU A 81 8.30 -6.09 12.77
CA LEU A 81 9.27 -6.54 11.78
C LEU A 81 9.61 -7.99 12.07
N PHE A 82 9.27 -8.87 11.14
CA PHE A 82 9.51 -10.30 11.32
C PHE A 82 10.68 -10.76 10.46
N ASP A 83 11.62 -11.48 11.09
CA ASP A 83 12.69 -12.19 10.41
C ASP A 83 12.29 -13.67 10.35
N SER A 84 12.43 -14.36 9.21
CA SER A 84 12.13 -15.79 9.08
C SER A 84 12.84 -16.41 7.89
N ASP A 85 13.16 -17.69 7.98
CA ASP A 85 13.61 -18.51 6.86
C ASP A 85 12.43 -19.37 6.36
N ALA A 86 12.23 -19.42 5.05
CA ALA A 86 11.22 -20.21 4.38
C ALA A 86 11.87 -21.36 3.60
N ASP A 87 11.73 -22.60 4.08
CA ASP A 87 12.10 -23.81 3.35
C ASP A 87 10.92 -24.23 2.47
N ALA A 88 11.13 -24.20 1.16
CA ALA A 88 10.07 -24.33 0.18
C ALA A 88 10.29 -25.49 -0.80
N GLN A 89 9.22 -26.21 -1.10
CA GLN A 89 9.14 -27.23 -2.13
C GLN A 89 7.89 -26.98 -2.98
N LEU A 90 8.08 -26.59 -4.24
CA LEU A 90 6.99 -26.27 -5.15
C LEU A 90 7.01 -27.15 -6.39
N ARG A 91 5.81 -27.46 -6.88
CA ARG A 91 5.61 -28.18 -8.13
C ARG A 91 4.71 -27.37 -9.05
N PHE A 92 5.13 -27.30 -10.31
CA PHE A 92 4.42 -26.57 -11.35
C PHE A 92 4.12 -27.49 -12.53
N THR A 93 2.98 -27.25 -13.16
CA THR A 93 2.70 -27.69 -14.54
C THR A 93 2.98 -26.52 -15.47
N ALA A 94 3.86 -26.72 -16.43
CA ALA A 94 4.21 -25.73 -17.42
C ALA A 94 3.91 -26.25 -18.84
N THR A 95 3.58 -25.35 -19.76
CA THR A 95 3.24 -25.75 -21.14
C THR A 95 4.07 -24.97 -22.16
N ARG A 96 4.35 -25.65 -23.29
CA ARG A 96 4.82 -25.01 -24.52
C ARG A 96 3.86 -25.36 -25.63
N THR A 97 3.44 -24.35 -26.38
CA THR A 97 2.52 -24.50 -27.51
C THR A 97 3.23 -24.13 -28.78
N ARG A 98 3.15 -24.99 -29.79
CA ARG A 98 3.65 -24.74 -31.13
C ARG A 98 2.47 -24.71 -32.09
N PHE A 99 2.52 -23.78 -33.01
CA PHE A 99 1.54 -23.62 -34.08
C PHE A 99 2.24 -23.80 -35.42
N TRP A 100 1.64 -24.55 -36.33
CA TRP A 100 2.06 -24.64 -37.69
C TRP A 100 0.86 -24.99 -38.56
N SER A 101 0.92 -24.71 -39.85
CA SER A 101 -0.13 -25.01 -40.79
C SER A 101 0.46 -25.77 -42.00
N ASP A 102 -0.36 -26.60 -42.64
CA ASP A 102 -0.16 -27.09 -43.99
C ASP A 102 -1.28 -26.54 -44.90
N ASP A 103 -1.37 -27.05 -46.14
CA ASP A 103 -2.34 -26.56 -47.14
C ASP A 103 -3.81 -26.82 -46.75
N ASP A 104 -4.05 -27.81 -45.84
CA ASP A 104 -5.39 -28.26 -45.49
C ASP A 104 -5.77 -27.98 -44.00
N TYR A 105 -4.78 -27.85 -43.11
CA TYR A 105 -5.03 -27.79 -41.66
C TYR A 105 -4.10 -26.84 -40.88
N ASP A 106 -4.65 -26.27 -39.79
CA ASP A 106 -3.91 -25.58 -38.76
C ASP A 106 -3.68 -26.54 -37.58
N TYR A 107 -2.41 -26.67 -37.17
CA TYR A 107 -2.01 -27.59 -36.10
C TYR A 107 -1.62 -26.79 -34.86
N THR A 108 -2.05 -27.33 -33.69
CA THR A 108 -1.62 -26.83 -32.38
C THR A 108 -1.11 -28.02 -31.57
N GLU A 109 0.17 -27.99 -31.21
CA GLU A 109 0.78 -28.96 -30.30
C GLU A 109 1.05 -28.33 -28.97
N THR A 110 0.52 -28.89 -27.88
CA THR A 110 0.81 -28.44 -26.51
C THR A 110 1.55 -29.52 -25.76
N SER A 111 2.79 -29.23 -25.40
CA SER A 111 3.64 -30.09 -24.58
C SER A 111 3.53 -29.69 -23.11
N TYR A 112 3.34 -30.67 -22.23
CA TYR A 112 3.20 -30.48 -20.79
C TYR A 112 4.47 -30.89 -20.06
N TYR A 113 4.89 -30.08 -19.08
CA TYR A 113 6.09 -30.31 -18.29
C TYR A 113 5.75 -30.24 -16.80
N SER A 114 6.29 -31.17 -16.02
CA SER A 114 6.29 -31.07 -14.56
C SER A 114 7.62 -30.46 -14.12
N VAL A 115 7.53 -29.29 -13.49
CA VAL A 115 8.71 -28.55 -13.00
C VAL A 115 8.68 -28.53 -11.48
N ARG A 116 9.82 -28.85 -10.85
CA ARG A 116 10.00 -28.80 -9.41
C ARG A 116 11.03 -27.72 -9.06
N ARG A 117 10.75 -27.01 -7.96
CA ARG A 117 11.65 -26.04 -7.35
C ARG A 117 11.72 -26.26 -5.85
N ASP A 118 12.93 -26.35 -5.33
CA ASP A 118 13.21 -26.51 -3.91
C ASP A 118 14.29 -25.52 -3.49
N GLY A 119 14.20 -25.02 -2.26
CA GLY A 119 15.23 -24.12 -1.73
C GLY A 119 14.76 -23.38 -0.47
N VAL A 120 15.68 -22.58 0.06
CA VAL A 120 15.44 -21.74 1.25
C VAL A 120 15.57 -20.27 0.87
N LEU A 121 14.60 -19.46 1.31
CA LEU A 121 14.65 -18.00 1.20
C LEU A 121 14.66 -17.39 2.60
N GLY A 122 15.64 -16.51 2.85
CA GLY A 122 15.69 -15.69 4.06
C GLY A 122 14.89 -14.41 3.90
N PHE A 123 14.09 -14.08 4.90
CA PHE A 123 13.31 -12.85 4.99
C PHE A 123 13.75 -12.05 6.20
N ASP A 124 14.20 -10.82 5.97
CA ASP A 124 14.60 -9.88 7.01
C ASP A 124 13.61 -8.72 7.08
N ALA A 125 13.15 -8.42 8.28
CA ALA A 125 12.32 -7.25 8.59
C ALA A 125 11.05 -7.14 7.75
N VAL A 126 10.31 -8.25 7.57
CA VAL A 126 8.98 -8.22 6.93
C VAL A 126 8.04 -7.38 7.79
N PRO A 127 7.57 -6.21 7.30
CA PRO A 127 6.77 -5.31 8.10
C PRO A 127 5.31 -5.76 8.15
N VAL A 128 4.70 -5.69 9.31
CA VAL A 128 3.25 -5.86 9.51
C VAL A 128 2.76 -4.76 10.44
N ASP A 129 1.68 -4.09 10.08
CA ASP A 129 1.09 -3.04 10.90
C ASP A 129 0.69 -3.57 12.29
N GLY A 130 0.97 -2.79 13.31
CA GLY A 130 0.63 -3.07 14.70
C GLY A 130 -0.55 -2.24 15.21
N SER A 131 -1.32 -1.60 14.34
CA SER A 131 -2.42 -0.69 14.71
C SER A 131 -3.75 -1.10 14.10
N SER A 132 -4.75 -1.36 14.93
CA SER A 132 -6.12 -1.61 14.45
C SER A 132 -6.82 -0.37 13.87
N LYS A 133 -6.19 0.81 13.94
CA LYS A 133 -6.74 2.07 13.42
C LYS A 133 -6.52 2.25 11.93
N MET A 134 -5.55 1.55 11.37
CA MET A 134 -5.21 1.57 9.96
C MET A 134 -5.65 0.27 9.32
N GLU A 135 -6.05 0.35 8.05
CA GLU A 135 -6.29 -0.86 7.26
C GLU A 135 -4.93 -1.44 6.83
N ASP A 136 -4.69 -2.73 7.10
CA ASP A 136 -3.45 -3.43 6.75
C ASP A 136 -3.11 -3.25 5.27
N ASP A 137 -4.10 -3.41 4.38
CA ASP A 137 -3.92 -3.26 2.93
C ASP A 137 -3.46 -1.85 2.53
N LEU A 138 -3.91 -0.81 3.26
CA LEU A 138 -3.48 0.56 3.03
C LEU A 138 -2.02 0.74 3.44
N MET A 139 -1.63 0.18 4.59
CA MET A 139 -0.25 0.26 5.10
C MET A 139 0.72 -0.54 4.24
N GLU A 140 0.34 -1.73 3.79
CA GLU A 140 1.12 -2.51 2.82
C GLU A 140 1.26 -1.81 1.46
N SER A 141 0.20 -1.13 1.02
CA SER A 141 0.22 -0.41 -0.27
C SER A 141 1.20 0.76 -0.34
N ILE A 142 1.59 1.37 0.78
CA ILE A 142 2.62 2.43 0.82
C ILE A 142 4.05 1.91 0.89
N GLU A 143 4.25 0.60 1.03
CA GLU A 143 5.59 -0.02 0.97
C GLU A 143 6.22 0.11 -0.44
N PRO A 144 7.54 -0.05 -0.61
CA PRO A 144 8.50 -0.45 0.41
C PRO A 144 9.02 0.71 1.27
N PHE A 145 9.44 0.38 2.48
CA PHE A 145 10.28 1.24 3.32
C PHE A 145 11.74 0.78 3.22
N THR A 146 12.66 1.74 3.23
CA THR A 146 14.11 1.47 3.19
C THR A 146 14.61 1.17 4.58
N MET A 147 14.79 -0.10 4.91
CA MET A 147 15.19 -0.56 6.25
C MET A 147 16.60 -0.14 6.65
N SER A 148 17.50 0.14 5.69
CA SER A 148 18.84 0.67 5.98
C SER A 148 18.83 2.07 6.63
N ASP A 149 17.70 2.78 6.58
CA ASP A 149 17.52 4.08 7.25
C ASP A 149 16.98 3.93 8.69
N ALA A 150 16.62 2.70 9.10
CA ALA A 150 16.15 2.46 10.45
C ALA A 150 17.28 2.67 11.48
N VAL A 151 16.98 3.43 12.51
CA VAL A 151 17.91 3.75 13.60
C VAL A 151 17.33 3.31 14.94
N PRO A 152 18.17 3.11 15.96
CA PRO A 152 17.69 2.85 17.33
C PRO A 152 16.73 3.95 17.80
N PHE A 153 15.61 3.56 18.38
CA PHE A 153 14.58 4.50 18.82
C PHE A 153 15.11 5.53 19.80
N LYS A 154 14.83 6.80 19.53
CA LYS A 154 15.02 7.94 20.45
C LYS A 154 13.78 8.83 20.37
N THR A 155 13.28 9.29 21.52
CA THR A 155 12.12 10.15 21.62
C THR A 155 12.27 11.49 20.85
N ALA A 156 13.50 11.92 20.61
CA ALA A 156 13.79 13.13 19.82
C ALA A 156 13.23 13.07 18.38
N TYR A 157 13.12 11.90 17.79
CA TYR A 157 12.55 11.75 16.44
C TYR A 157 11.04 12.00 16.37
N LEU A 158 10.36 11.95 17.52
CA LEU A 158 8.91 12.19 17.58
C LEU A 158 8.56 13.69 17.58
N ALA A 159 9.56 14.58 17.68
CA ALA A 159 9.32 16.02 17.75
C ALA A 159 8.67 16.53 16.46
N GLY A 160 7.48 17.13 16.57
CA GLY A 160 6.72 17.66 15.43
C GLY A 160 5.75 16.67 14.77
N TYR A 161 5.68 15.43 15.25
CA TYR A 161 4.85 14.36 14.70
C TYR A 161 3.92 13.77 15.76
N VAL A 162 2.83 13.15 15.31
CA VAL A 162 2.01 12.29 16.13
C VAL A 162 2.68 10.91 16.16
N ALA A 163 2.54 10.17 17.24
CA ALA A 163 3.00 8.79 17.31
C ALA A 163 1.97 7.94 18.03
N ASP A 164 1.63 6.81 17.42
CA ASP A 164 0.78 5.78 17.99
C ASP A 164 1.63 4.63 18.55
N LYS A 165 1.09 3.95 19.57
CA LYS A 165 1.58 2.66 20.06
C LYS A 165 0.82 1.54 19.36
N TYR A 166 1.41 0.35 19.35
CA TYR A 166 0.68 -0.82 18.89
C TYR A 166 -0.49 -1.15 19.83
N ASP A 167 -1.59 -1.59 19.27
CA ASP A 167 -2.75 -2.20 19.92
C ASP A 167 -3.00 -3.63 19.40
N VAL A 168 -2.27 -4.03 18.33
CA VAL A 168 -2.17 -5.38 17.83
C VAL A 168 -0.78 -5.92 18.19
N ASP A 169 -0.71 -6.97 18.99
CA ASP A 169 0.57 -7.53 19.44
C ASP A 169 1.24 -8.41 18.37
N ALA A 170 2.54 -8.69 18.53
CA ALA A 170 3.31 -9.51 17.60
C ALA A 170 2.72 -10.92 17.39
N LYS A 171 2.04 -11.48 18.41
CA LYS A 171 1.46 -12.83 18.32
C LYS A 171 0.25 -12.87 17.38
N LYS A 172 -0.50 -11.77 17.27
CA LYS A 172 -1.60 -11.64 16.32
C LYS A 172 -1.07 -11.31 14.91
N SER A 173 -0.07 -10.44 14.84
CA SER A 173 0.51 -10.00 13.57
C SER A 173 1.33 -11.09 12.86
N ILE A 174 1.81 -12.13 13.58
CA ILE A 174 2.64 -13.19 13.00
C ILE A 174 1.91 -14.00 11.92
N GLU A 175 0.59 -14.16 12.02
CA GLU A 175 -0.19 -14.87 11.00
C GLU A 175 -0.15 -14.14 9.67
N ARG A 176 -0.31 -12.81 9.70
CA ARG A 176 -0.20 -11.96 8.50
C ARG A 176 1.22 -11.97 7.94
N ALA A 177 2.25 -11.91 8.79
CA ALA A 177 3.64 -12.03 8.36
C ALA A 177 3.90 -13.36 7.65
N ASN A 178 3.42 -14.47 8.23
CA ASN A 178 3.57 -15.80 7.65
C ASN A 178 2.88 -15.92 6.28
N GLU A 179 1.70 -15.34 6.13
CA GLU A 179 0.97 -15.30 4.85
C GLU A 179 1.78 -14.54 3.79
N ARG A 180 2.27 -13.34 4.11
CA ARG A 180 3.10 -12.53 3.22
C ARG A 180 4.39 -13.23 2.82
N ILE A 181 5.07 -13.90 3.77
CA ILE A 181 6.28 -14.66 3.51
C ILE A 181 6.01 -15.84 2.57
N ARG A 182 4.91 -16.58 2.80
CA ARG A 182 4.52 -17.68 1.89
C ARG A 182 4.24 -17.17 0.49
N GLN A 183 3.42 -16.13 0.35
CA GLN A 183 3.09 -15.55 -0.95
C GLN A 183 4.36 -15.05 -1.68
N SER A 184 5.22 -14.32 -0.98
CA SER A 184 6.49 -13.83 -1.55
C SER A 184 7.42 -14.98 -1.97
N THR A 185 7.43 -16.09 -1.21
CA THR A 185 8.18 -17.30 -1.55
C THR A 185 7.63 -17.95 -2.81
N GLU A 186 6.32 -18.12 -2.91
CA GLU A 186 5.65 -18.67 -4.09
C GLU A 186 5.91 -17.83 -5.34
N ASP A 187 5.82 -16.51 -5.22
CA ASP A 187 6.11 -15.58 -6.31
C ASP A 187 7.56 -15.65 -6.76
N ALA A 188 8.51 -15.68 -5.82
CA ALA A 188 9.93 -15.77 -6.11
C ALA A 188 10.28 -17.08 -6.85
N PHE A 189 9.76 -18.21 -6.39
CA PHE A 189 9.98 -19.50 -7.06
C PHE A 189 9.29 -19.58 -8.41
N THR A 190 8.07 -19.04 -8.54
CA THR A 190 7.34 -18.99 -9.81
C THR A 190 8.13 -18.22 -10.87
N GLN A 191 8.75 -17.10 -10.50
CA GLN A 191 9.59 -16.29 -11.39
C GLN A 191 10.83 -17.06 -11.91
N THR A 192 11.27 -18.12 -11.22
CA THR A 192 12.38 -18.98 -11.68
C THR A 192 11.96 -19.98 -12.75
N VAL A 193 10.67 -20.20 -12.94
CA VAL A 193 10.16 -21.14 -13.94
C VAL A 193 9.96 -20.42 -15.27
N THR A 194 11.04 -20.33 -16.04
CA THR A 194 11.10 -19.58 -17.31
C THR A 194 11.16 -20.48 -18.53
N GLY A 195 10.85 -19.93 -19.70
CA GLY A 195 10.95 -20.62 -21.00
C GLY A 195 9.72 -21.48 -21.34
N TYR A 196 8.58 -21.20 -20.71
CA TYR A 196 7.29 -21.81 -20.99
C TYR A 196 6.26 -20.73 -21.34
N ASP A 197 5.22 -21.10 -22.09
CA ASP A 197 4.14 -20.19 -22.48
C ASP A 197 3.12 -20.00 -21.36
N SER A 198 2.95 -21.04 -20.51
CA SER A 198 2.11 -20.99 -19.32
C SER A 198 2.76 -21.76 -18.19
N VAL A 199 2.63 -21.24 -16.97
CA VAL A 199 3.10 -21.87 -15.74
C VAL A 199 1.98 -21.82 -14.72
N LYS A 200 1.62 -22.95 -14.17
CA LYS A 200 0.61 -23.09 -13.11
C LYS A 200 1.19 -23.83 -11.93
N MET A 201 1.11 -23.24 -10.76
CA MET A 201 1.50 -23.91 -9.51
C MET A 201 0.45 -24.98 -9.16
N GLU A 202 0.91 -26.20 -8.92
CA GLU A 202 0.06 -27.36 -8.57
C GLU A 202 0.13 -27.66 -7.07
N ASN A 203 1.29 -27.50 -6.47
CA ASN A 203 1.50 -27.74 -5.05
C ASN A 203 2.59 -26.83 -4.49
N SER A 204 2.36 -26.37 -3.26
CA SER A 204 3.30 -25.58 -2.48
C SER A 204 3.38 -26.15 -1.06
N SER A 205 4.60 -26.44 -0.60
CA SER A 205 4.89 -26.83 0.78
C SER A 205 5.97 -25.91 1.29
N ILE A 206 5.62 -25.00 2.21
CA ILE A 206 6.52 -23.99 2.76
C ILE A 206 6.53 -24.12 4.28
N GLN A 207 7.69 -24.38 4.85
CA GLN A 207 7.94 -24.42 6.29
C GLN A 207 8.72 -23.18 6.71
N LEU A 208 8.18 -22.46 7.70
CA LEU A 208 8.78 -21.23 8.21
C LEU A 208 9.53 -21.52 9.50
N HIS A 209 10.76 -21.00 9.62
CA HIS A 209 11.66 -21.23 10.74
C HIS A 209 12.28 -19.94 11.24
N GLY A 210 12.74 -19.92 12.50
CA GLY A 210 13.63 -18.90 13.04
C GLY A 210 12.98 -17.54 13.33
N GLY A 211 11.65 -17.46 13.45
CA GLY A 211 10.90 -16.23 13.61
C GLY A 211 11.35 -15.35 14.79
N LYS A 212 11.78 -14.11 14.51
CA LYS A 212 12.02 -13.04 15.47
C LYS A 212 11.15 -11.86 15.14
N ALA A 213 10.69 -11.15 16.16
CA ALA A 213 9.90 -9.94 15.98
C ALA A 213 10.60 -8.75 16.65
N LYS A 214 10.66 -7.60 15.93
CA LYS A 214 11.14 -6.31 16.47
C LYS A 214 10.02 -5.29 16.33
N TYR A 215 9.90 -4.41 17.32
CA TYR A 215 8.96 -3.31 17.28
C TYR A 215 9.59 -2.07 16.65
N ALA A 216 8.94 -1.49 15.64
CA ALA A 216 9.44 -0.31 14.94
C ALA A 216 8.36 0.76 14.74
N LEU A 217 8.79 2.01 14.57
CA LEU A 217 7.92 3.12 14.18
C LEU A 217 8.25 3.58 12.76
N PHE A 218 7.22 3.61 11.91
CA PHE A 218 7.35 3.98 10.50
C PHE A 218 6.72 5.34 10.20
N PRO A 219 7.37 6.19 9.38
CA PRO A 219 6.92 7.52 9.07
C PRO A 219 5.81 7.49 8.00
N VAL A 220 4.62 7.94 8.35
CA VAL A 220 3.48 7.99 7.44
C VAL A 220 2.83 9.36 7.46
N TRP A 221 2.64 9.98 6.31
CA TRP A 221 1.80 11.14 6.15
C TRP A 221 0.36 10.71 5.92
N LEU A 222 -0.56 11.18 6.77
CA LEU A 222 -1.98 10.84 6.71
C LEU A 222 -2.82 12.08 6.44
N LEU A 223 -3.84 11.92 5.59
CA LEU A 223 -4.89 12.89 5.37
C LEU A 223 -6.23 12.17 5.35
N SER A 224 -7.12 12.54 6.25
CA SER A 224 -8.50 12.03 6.29
C SER A 224 -9.46 13.12 5.81
N THR A 225 -10.37 12.75 4.91
CA THR A 225 -11.38 13.62 4.34
C THR A 225 -12.75 13.00 4.48
N SER A 226 -13.68 13.70 5.11
CA SER A 226 -15.09 13.29 5.10
C SER A 226 -15.82 13.95 3.93
N TRP A 227 -16.51 13.17 3.11
CA TRP A 227 -17.31 13.65 2.00
C TRP A 227 -18.56 12.79 1.80
N ARG A 228 -19.74 13.40 1.84
CA ARG A 228 -21.04 12.74 1.74
C ARG A 228 -21.31 11.67 2.80
N GLY A 229 -20.73 11.84 4.01
CA GLY A 229 -20.89 10.89 5.10
C GLY A 229 -19.92 9.72 5.08
N GLU A 230 -19.06 9.64 4.07
CA GLU A 230 -17.98 8.65 3.97
C GLU A 230 -16.62 9.29 4.28
N ASN A 231 -15.73 8.50 4.88
CA ASN A 231 -14.38 8.91 5.19
C ASN A 231 -13.41 8.35 4.14
N TYR A 232 -12.58 9.22 3.61
CA TYR A 232 -11.53 8.90 2.64
C TYR A 232 -10.18 9.14 3.29
N LEU A 233 -9.38 8.08 3.38
CA LEU A 233 -8.06 8.13 3.96
C LEU A 233 -6.99 8.08 2.87
N PHE A 234 -6.01 8.97 2.97
CA PHE A 234 -4.79 8.98 2.15
C PHE A 234 -3.62 8.72 3.06
N ALA A 235 -2.79 7.77 2.66
CA ALA A 235 -1.53 7.48 3.31
C ALA A 235 -0.37 7.71 2.33
N MET A 236 0.73 8.28 2.84
CA MET A 236 1.94 8.48 2.06
C MET A 236 3.14 8.04 2.88
N ASN A 237 4.00 7.23 2.27
CA ASN A 237 5.26 6.84 2.84
C ASN A 237 6.15 8.07 3.11
N GLY A 238 6.54 8.30 4.36
CA GLY A 238 7.32 9.45 4.79
C GLY A 238 8.77 9.47 4.31
N GLN A 239 9.28 8.36 3.76
CA GLN A 239 10.60 8.28 3.14
C GLN A 239 10.53 8.50 1.62
N THR A 240 9.72 7.69 0.93
CA THR A 240 9.69 7.62 -0.53
C THR A 240 8.69 8.60 -1.15
N GLY A 241 7.65 8.94 -0.41
CA GLY A 241 6.52 9.72 -0.89
C GLY A 241 5.55 8.95 -1.76
N LYS A 242 5.62 7.60 -1.76
CA LYS A 242 4.60 6.75 -2.38
C LYS A 242 3.27 7.02 -1.69
N LEU A 243 2.28 7.44 -2.45
CA LEU A 243 0.97 7.86 -1.96
C LEU A 243 -0.10 6.91 -2.46
N VAL A 244 -0.95 6.47 -1.54
CA VAL A 244 -2.10 5.62 -1.81
C VAL A 244 -3.32 6.20 -1.12
N GLY A 245 -4.50 5.99 -1.68
CA GLY A 245 -5.75 6.41 -1.08
C GLY A 245 -6.91 6.27 -2.05
N ASN A 246 -8.09 6.06 -1.52
CA ASN A 246 -9.30 5.94 -2.30
C ASN A 246 -9.83 7.34 -2.66
N LEU A 247 -10.06 7.57 -3.95
CA LEU A 247 -10.57 8.83 -4.46
C LEU A 247 -12.02 8.66 -4.91
N PRO A 248 -12.95 9.45 -4.36
CA PRO A 248 -14.33 9.41 -4.82
C PRO A 248 -14.49 10.06 -6.19
N VAL A 249 -15.43 9.52 -6.94
CA VAL A 249 -15.84 10.09 -8.23
C VAL A 249 -17.08 10.94 -8.03
N SER A 250 -17.06 12.20 -8.47
CA SER A 250 -18.21 13.07 -8.44
C SER A 250 -19.19 12.73 -9.55
N THR A 251 -20.32 12.14 -9.22
CA THR A 251 -21.40 11.78 -10.17
C THR A 251 -21.84 12.98 -11.02
N LYS A 252 -21.95 14.17 -10.40
CA LYS A 252 -22.30 15.40 -11.14
C LYS A 252 -21.27 15.74 -12.23
N ARG A 253 -19.98 15.52 -11.97
CA ARG A 253 -18.91 15.75 -12.95
C ARG A 253 -18.87 14.68 -14.04
N VAL A 254 -19.15 13.43 -13.70
CA VAL A 254 -19.29 12.34 -14.67
C VAL A 254 -20.41 12.65 -15.65
N ILE A 255 -21.59 13.01 -15.16
CA ILE A 255 -22.74 13.39 -16.01
C ILE A 255 -22.38 14.61 -16.86
N GLY A 256 -21.75 15.64 -16.28
CA GLY A 256 -21.34 16.83 -17.02
C GLY A 256 -20.31 16.51 -18.12
N LEU A 257 -19.33 15.65 -17.85
CA LEU A 257 -18.35 15.22 -18.83
C LEU A 257 -18.99 14.38 -19.94
N PHE A 258 -19.87 13.46 -19.55
CA PHE A 258 -20.64 12.65 -20.51
C PHE A 258 -21.47 13.52 -21.44
N ALA A 259 -22.22 14.48 -20.89
CA ALA A 259 -23.02 15.42 -21.70
C ALA A 259 -22.15 16.28 -22.62
N ALA A 260 -20.98 16.73 -22.16
CA ALA A 260 -20.05 17.53 -22.95
C ALA A 260 -19.45 16.75 -24.15
N ILE A 261 -19.33 15.43 -24.04
CA ILE A 261 -18.85 14.55 -25.11
C ILE A 261 -20.01 14.10 -26.01
N ALA A 262 -21.12 13.68 -25.41
CA ALA A 262 -22.25 13.11 -26.14
C ALA A 262 -23.00 14.16 -27.00
N ALA A 263 -23.20 15.37 -26.49
CA ALA A 263 -23.93 16.40 -27.21
C ALA A 263 -23.30 16.79 -28.57
N PRO A 264 -21.99 17.08 -28.69
CA PRO A 264 -21.37 17.36 -29.97
C PRO A 264 -21.37 16.15 -30.90
N LEU A 265 -21.17 14.92 -30.38
CA LEU A 265 -21.22 13.72 -31.22
C LEU A 265 -22.60 13.48 -31.80
N ILE A 266 -23.65 13.68 -31.02
CA ILE A 266 -25.05 13.60 -31.51
C ILE A 266 -25.30 14.69 -32.55
N ALA A 267 -24.86 15.92 -32.30
CA ALA A 267 -25.02 17.00 -33.28
C ALA A 267 -24.33 16.70 -34.62
N ILE A 268 -23.08 16.18 -34.56
CA ILE A 268 -22.32 15.78 -35.76
C ILE A 268 -23.04 14.64 -36.52
N SER A 269 -23.51 13.63 -35.77
CA SER A 269 -24.21 12.49 -36.37
C SER A 269 -25.52 12.88 -37.01
N VAL A 270 -26.29 13.74 -36.40
CA VAL A 270 -27.56 14.26 -36.94
C VAL A 270 -27.32 15.11 -38.21
N THR A 271 -26.30 16.00 -38.16
CA THR A 271 -25.96 16.82 -39.36
C THR A 271 -25.46 15.97 -40.52
N ALA A 272 -24.65 14.93 -40.25
CA ALA A 272 -24.20 14.00 -41.26
C ALA A 272 -25.35 13.23 -41.91
N LEU A 273 -26.31 12.75 -41.11
CA LEU A 273 -27.52 12.06 -41.59
C LEU A 273 -28.37 12.97 -42.46
N LEU A 274 -28.57 14.22 -42.07
CA LEU A 274 -29.34 15.20 -42.83
C LEU A 274 -28.70 15.58 -44.15
N LEU A 275 -27.34 15.56 -44.23
CA LEU A 275 -26.60 15.80 -45.47
C LEU A 275 -26.65 14.60 -46.42
N LEU A 276 -26.68 13.37 -45.90
CA LEU A 276 -26.78 12.14 -46.67
C LEU A 276 -28.21 11.86 -47.19
N ALA A 277 -29.24 12.45 -46.55
CA ALA A 277 -30.63 12.31 -46.93
C ALA A 277 -31.09 13.36 -47.99
N ARG A 278 -30.19 14.27 -48.41
CA ARG A 278 -30.42 15.23 -49.49
C ARG A 278 -29.76 14.76 -50.79
#